data_5fcab122607968a6cf26e6eaf24ec541
#
_entry.id   5fcab122607968a6cf26e6eaf24ec541
#
_cell.length_a   1.000
_cell.length_b   1.000
_cell.length_c   1.000
_cell.angle_alpha   90.00
_cell.angle_beta   90.00
_cell.angle_gamma   90.00
#
_symmetry.space_group_name_H-M   'P 1'
#
loop_
_entity.id
_entity.type
_entity.pdbx_description
1 polymer ?
#
loop_
_entity_poly.entity_id
_entity_poly.type
_entity_poly.pdbx_seq_one_letter_code
_entity_poly.pdbx_strand_id
1 'polypeptide(L)'
;MKRRTLLQSLPAVAFLPTATWLASAQEKPAAAPSATPVYELRVYHTYEGKLDDLLRRFREHTVKLFEKHGMKNVAYWTPSDEPLKGKTLVYILAHPSRDVATANWQAFRDDPEWQSVRDKSEANGKLVEKVDSTFLVLTDFSPTLR
;
A
#
# COMPACT_ATOMS: atom_id res chain seq x y z
N MET A 1 56.50 60.76 -50.96
CA MET A 1 57.29 59.53 -51.32
C MET A 1 56.61 58.31 -50.81
N LYS A 2 56.38 57.35 -51.68
CA LYS A 2 55.61 56.11 -51.51
C LYS A 2 56.39 55.11 -50.68
N ARG A 3 55.72 54.39 -49.75
CA ARG A 3 56.07 53.00 -49.40
C ARG A 3 54.82 52.21 -49.06
N ARG A 4 54.57 51.25 -49.94
CA ARG A 4 53.57 50.18 -49.79
C ARG A 4 54.07 49.17 -48.75
N THR A 5 53.22 48.76 -47.89
CA THR A 5 53.47 47.55 -47.06
C THR A 5 52.30 46.59 -47.28
N LEU A 6 52.64 45.41 -47.79
CA LEU A 6 51.75 44.31 -48.04
C LEU A 6 51.27 43.66 -46.72
N LEU A 7 49.99 43.55 -46.57
CA LEU A 7 49.38 42.74 -45.49
C LEU A 7 49.22 41.30 -46.00
N GLN A 8 49.96 40.40 -45.40
CA GLN A 8 49.77 38.97 -45.55
C GLN A 8 48.64 38.51 -44.67
N SER A 9 47.62 37.97 -45.26
CA SER A 9 46.48 37.30 -44.58
C SER A 9 46.85 35.88 -44.21
N LEU A 10 46.85 35.56 -42.93
CA LEU A 10 46.89 34.21 -42.42
C LEU A 10 45.46 33.66 -42.21
N PRO A 11 45.15 32.42 -42.60
CA PRO A 11 43.85 31.85 -42.32
C PRO A 11 43.80 31.37 -40.86
N ALA A 12 42.77 31.78 -40.15
CA ALA A 12 42.45 31.29 -38.82
C ALA A 12 41.84 29.88 -38.92
N VAL A 13 42.56 28.89 -38.42
CA VAL A 13 42.04 27.55 -38.24
C VAL A 13 41.14 27.55 -36.99
N ALA A 14 39.83 27.44 -37.19
CA ALA A 14 38.87 27.28 -36.11
C ALA A 14 38.94 25.85 -35.56
N PHE A 15 39.49 25.69 -34.38
CA PHE A 15 39.35 24.47 -33.58
C PHE A 15 37.95 24.42 -32.96
N LEU A 16 37.10 23.51 -33.42
CA LEU A 16 35.84 23.16 -32.77
C LEU A 16 36.14 22.20 -31.60
N PRO A 17 35.76 22.50 -30.39
CA PRO A 17 35.83 21.51 -29.31
C PRO A 17 34.70 20.49 -29.50
N THR A 18 35.06 19.24 -29.79
CA THR A 18 34.16 18.10 -29.73
C THR A 18 33.75 17.89 -28.28
N ALA A 19 32.56 18.36 -27.90
CA ALA A 19 31.96 18.03 -26.60
C ALA A 19 31.57 16.56 -26.59
N THR A 20 32.42 15.74 -26.00
CA THR A 20 32.11 14.33 -25.71
C THR A 20 31.05 14.32 -24.60
N TRP A 21 29.79 14.10 -24.95
CA TRP A 21 28.73 13.82 -23.99
C TRP A 21 28.98 12.43 -23.41
N LEU A 22 29.61 12.37 -22.24
CA LEU A 22 29.58 11.21 -21.37
C LEU A 22 28.13 11.06 -20.88
N ALA A 23 27.38 10.19 -21.53
CA ALA A 23 26.10 9.74 -21.02
C ALA A 23 26.38 8.99 -19.72
N SER A 24 26.25 9.67 -18.58
CA SER A 24 26.15 9.02 -17.29
C SER A 24 24.89 8.15 -17.33
N ALA A 25 25.10 6.85 -17.53
CA ALA A 25 24.06 5.88 -17.25
C ALA A 25 23.72 6.02 -15.76
N GLN A 26 22.60 6.68 -15.48
CA GLN A 26 22.04 6.81 -14.15
C GLN A 26 21.55 5.41 -13.77
N GLU A 27 22.37 4.66 -13.06
CA GLU A 27 21.94 3.40 -12.45
C GLU A 27 20.69 3.70 -11.63
N LYS A 28 19.57 3.14 -12.08
CA LYS A 28 18.33 3.10 -11.33
C LYS A 28 18.68 2.53 -9.95
N PRO A 29 18.39 3.24 -8.83
CA PRO A 29 18.67 2.71 -7.51
C PRO A 29 18.10 1.30 -7.42
N ALA A 30 18.94 0.32 -7.10
CA ALA A 30 18.48 -1.03 -6.79
C ALA A 30 17.37 -0.89 -5.75
N ALA A 31 16.20 -1.44 -6.06
CA ALA A 31 15.09 -1.45 -5.11
C ALA A 31 15.64 -2.02 -3.80
N ALA A 32 15.51 -1.26 -2.71
CA ALA A 32 15.85 -1.75 -1.39
C ALA A 32 15.20 -3.14 -1.22
N PRO A 33 15.88 -4.10 -0.55
CA PRO A 33 15.32 -5.43 -0.35
C PRO A 33 13.92 -5.24 0.20
N SER A 34 12.92 -5.69 -0.54
CA SER A 34 11.52 -5.57 -0.11
C SER A 34 11.41 -6.31 1.21
N ALA A 35 11.19 -5.56 2.29
CA ALA A 35 10.97 -6.13 3.60
C ALA A 35 9.88 -7.21 3.45
N THR A 36 10.14 -8.39 4.02
CA THR A 36 9.16 -9.48 3.99
C THR A 36 7.85 -8.96 4.57
N PRO A 37 6.76 -8.99 3.80
CA PRO A 37 5.49 -8.46 4.27
C PRO A 37 5.04 -9.21 5.51
N VAL A 38 4.43 -8.52 6.44
CA VAL A 38 3.72 -9.11 7.57
C VAL A 38 2.24 -9.22 7.24
N TYR A 39 1.62 -10.29 7.70
CA TYR A 39 0.20 -10.52 7.52
C TYR A 39 -0.50 -10.31 8.86
N GLU A 40 -1.69 -9.73 8.84
CA GLU A 40 -2.51 -9.56 10.02
C GLU A 40 -3.79 -10.36 9.84
N LEU A 41 -3.91 -11.44 10.62
CA LEU A 41 -5.14 -12.21 10.75
C LEU A 41 -6.07 -11.46 11.70
N ARG A 42 -7.29 -11.22 11.24
CA ARG A 42 -8.33 -10.61 12.06
C ARG A 42 -9.56 -11.49 12.11
N VAL A 43 -10.06 -11.69 13.32
CA VAL A 43 -11.30 -12.43 13.58
C VAL A 43 -12.29 -11.50 14.26
N TYR A 44 -13.38 -11.21 13.59
CA TYR A 44 -14.45 -10.37 14.10
C TYR A 44 -15.60 -11.24 14.57
N HIS A 45 -15.90 -11.19 15.85
CA HIS A 45 -17.06 -11.81 16.44
C HIS A 45 -18.19 -10.77 16.48
N THR A 46 -19.32 -11.08 15.84
CA THR A 46 -20.44 -10.16 15.78
C THR A 46 -21.43 -10.44 16.93
N TYR A 47 -22.19 -9.42 17.29
CA TYR A 47 -23.43 -9.66 18.00
C TYR A 47 -24.38 -10.54 17.17
N GLU A 48 -25.28 -11.23 17.86
CA GLU A 48 -26.21 -12.15 17.20
C GLU A 48 -27.04 -11.42 16.11
N GLY A 49 -27.18 -12.06 14.94
CA GLY A 49 -27.89 -11.52 13.78
C GLY A 49 -27.20 -10.33 13.09
N LYS A 50 -25.97 -9.95 13.44
CA LYS A 50 -25.25 -8.78 12.90
C LYS A 50 -24.23 -9.10 11.82
N LEU A 51 -24.02 -10.38 11.49
CA LEU A 51 -23.00 -10.74 10.49
C LEU A 51 -23.34 -10.18 9.10
N ASP A 52 -24.57 -10.28 8.66
CA ASP A 52 -24.97 -9.80 7.31
C ASP A 52 -24.79 -8.29 7.17
N ASP A 53 -25.11 -7.51 8.21
CA ASP A 53 -24.85 -6.07 8.25
C ASP A 53 -23.34 -5.77 8.20
N LEU A 54 -22.54 -6.54 8.91
CA LEU A 54 -21.08 -6.43 8.86
C LEU A 54 -20.55 -6.75 7.48
N LEU A 55 -20.98 -7.85 6.85
CA LEU A 55 -20.55 -8.24 5.50
C LEU A 55 -20.93 -7.19 4.46
N ARG A 56 -22.14 -6.59 4.56
CA ARG A 56 -22.56 -5.48 3.72
C ARG A 56 -21.63 -4.28 3.86
N ARG A 57 -21.31 -3.84 5.10
CA ARG A 57 -20.37 -2.75 5.38
C ARG A 57 -18.99 -3.03 4.75
N PHE A 58 -18.49 -4.26 4.87
CA PHE A 58 -17.21 -4.63 4.25
C PHE A 58 -17.26 -4.56 2.73
N ARG A 59 -18.28 -5.13 2.11
CA ARG A 59 -18.44 -5.18 0.65
C ARG A 59 -18.59 -3.80 0.03
N GLU A 60 -19.37 -2.94 0.64
CA GLU A 60 -19.71 -1.64 0.08
C GLU A 60 -18.66 -0.57 0.38
N HIS A 61 -17.95 -0.65 1.52
CA HIS A 61 -17.11 0.42 2.01
C HIS A 61 -15.73 -0.04 2.52
N THR A 62 -15.69 -0.96 3.50
CA THR A 62 -14.48 -1.20 4.31
C THR A 62 -13.30 -1.70 3.49
N VAL A 63 -13.51 -2.61 2.53
CA VAL A 63 -12.46 -3.16 1.66
C VAL A 63 -11.75 -2.03 0.90
N LYS A 64 -12.50 -1.10 0.31
CA LYS A 64 -11.94 0.05 -0.42
C LYS A 64 -11.23 1.03 0.50
N LEU A 65 -11.75 1.24 1.70
CA LEU A 65 -11.14 2.10 2.69
C LEU A 65 -9.81 1.52 3.23
N PHE A 66 -9.72 0.20 3.36
CA PHE A 66 -8.44 -0.44 3.68
C PHE A 66 -7.40 -0.16 2.59
N GLU A 67 -7.75 -0.31 1.32
CA GLU A 67 -6.86 0.01 0.19
C GLU A 67 -6.45 1.48 0.17
N LYS A 68 -7.40 2.38 0.40
CA LYS A 68 -7.16 3.84 0.51
C LYS A 68 -6.08 4.16 1.55
N HIS A 69 -6.04 3.39 2.64
CA HIS A 69 -5.07 3.55 3.74
C HIS A 69 -3.87 2.60 3.65
N GLY A 70 -3.59 2.04 2.46
CA GLY A 70 -2.39 1.23 2.22
C GLY A 70 -2.40 -0.15 2.86
N MET A 71 -3.56 -0.65 3.29
CA MET A 71 -3.73 -2.01 3.80
C MET A 71 -4.16 -2.93 2.65
N LYS A 72 -3.32 -3.90 2.29
CA LYS A 72 -3.61 -4.80 1.18
C LYS A 72 -4.56 -5.92 1.63
N ASN A 73 -5.72 -5.99 0.99
CA ASN A 73 -6.67 -7.08 1.21
C ASN A 73 -6.12 -8.40 0.62
N VAL A 74 -6.07 -9.47 1.43
CA VAL A 74 -5.61 -10.79 0.99
C VAL A 74 -6.80 -11.72 0.73
N ALA A 75 -7.60 -12.01 1.77
CA ALA A 75 -8.78 -12.85 1.65
C ALA A 75 -9.73 -12.68 2.84
N TYR A 76 -10.99 -13.10 2.65
CA TYR A 76 -12.07 -12.99 3.62
C TYR A 76 -12.86 -14.29 3.67
N TRP A 77 -13.21 -14.74 4.87
CA TRP A 77 -13.96 -15.97 5.10
C TRP A 77 -15.02 -15.80 6.18
N THR A 78 -16.09 -16.58 6.07
CA THR A 78 -17.02 -16.85 7.16
C THR A 78 -16.94 -18.34 7.52
N PRO A 79 -16.81 -18.71 8.80
CA PRO A 79 -16.82 -20.11 9.20
C PRO A 79 -18.12 -20.82 8.79
N SER A 80 -17.98 -22.07 8.33
CA SER A 80 -19.09 -22.94 7.97
C SER A 80 -19.62 -23.78 9.14
N ASP A 81 -18.82 -23.88 10.21
CA ASP A 81 -19.06 -24.79 11.33
C ASP A 81 -19.40 -24.05 12.63
N GLU A 82 -20.23 -24.68 13.45
CA GLU A 82 -20.52 -24.20 14.79
C GLU A 82 -19.27 -24.31 15.72
N PRO A 83 -19.09 -23.46 16.70
CA PRO A 83 -20.01 -22.38 17.14
C PRO A 83 -19.81 -21.04 16.42
N LEU A 84 -18.97 -20.92 15.40
CA LEU A 84 -18.57 -19.65 14.76
C LEU A 84 -19.44 -19.27 13.56
N LYS A 85 -20.17 -20.25 13.02
CA LYS A 85 -21.07 -20.06 11.89
C LYS A 85 -22.10 -18.95 12.16
N GLY A 86 -22.32 -18.12 11.14
CA GLY A 86 -23.35 -17.07 11.18
C GLY A 86 -23.04 -15.86 12.07
N LYS A 87 -21.87 -15.83 12.74
CA LYS A 87 -21.48 -14.74 13.66
C LYS A 87 -20.02 -14.35 13.62
N THR A 88 -19.27 -14.84 12.64
CA THR A 88 -17.83 -14.56 12.59
C THR A 88 -17.38 -14.22 11.17
N LEU A 89 -16.58 -13.14 11.05
CA LEU A 89 -15.85 -12.79 9.84
C LEU A 89 -14.35 -12.94 10.13
N VAL A 90 -13.67 -13.72 9.29
CA VAL A 90 -12.20 -13.90 9.33
C VAL A 90 -11.60 -13.25 8.11
N TYR A 91 -10.51 -12.50 8.27
CA TYR A 91 -9.81 -11.95 7.11
C TYR A 91 -8.33 -11.73 7.38
N ILE A 92 -7.57 -11.60 6.30
CA ILE A 92 -6.14 -11.31 6.34
C ILE A 92 -5.86 -10.04 5.54
N LEU A 93 -5.08 -9.15 6.15
CA LEU A 93 -4.44 -8.01 5.50
C LEU A 93 -2.95 -8.25 5.40
N ALA A 94 -2.31 -7.69 4.36
CA ALA A 94 -0.86 -7.65 4.25
C ALA A 94 -0.35 -6.22 4.40
N HIS A 95 0.75 -6.08 5.13
CA HIS A 95 1.40 -4.80 5.41
C HIS A 95 2.90 -4.89 5.11
N PRO A 96 3.56 -3.80 4.67
CA PRO A 96 5.01 -3.77 4.50
C PRO A 96 5.78 -4.06 5.80
N SER A 97 5.27 -3.61 6.95
CA SER A 97 5.81 -3.86 8.28
C SER A 97 4.75 -3.64 9.36
N ARG A 98 5.05 -4.01 10.61
CA ARG A 98 4.16 -3.76 11.76
C ARG A 98 4.00 -2.27 12.05
N ASP A 99 5.06 -1.47 11.87
CA ASP A 99 5.00 -0.03 12.09
C ASP A 99 4.10 0.65 11.05
N VAL A 100 4.22 0.23 9.79
CA VAL A 100 3.32 0.69 8.71
C VAL A 100 1.89 0.27 8.98
N ALA A 101 1.65 -0.97 9.44
CA ALA A 101 0.32 -1.41 9.85
C ALA A 101 -0.28 -0.51 10.94
N THR A 102 0.50 -0.19 11.97
CA THR A 102 0.06 0.70 13.06
C THR A 102 -0.34 2.08 12.54
N ALA A 103 0.48 2.68 11.68
CA ALA A 103 0.21 3.98 11.08
C ALA A 103 -1.05 3.96 10.18
N ASN A 104 -1.18 2.92 9.34
CA ASN A 104 -2.32 2.76 8.44
C ASN A 104 -3.63 2.54 9.21
N TRP A 105 -3.61 1.76 10.28
CA TRP A 105 -4.76 1.58 11.15
C TRP A 105 -5.16 2.88 11.84
N GLN A 106 -4.20 3.71 12.26
CA GLN A 106 -4.51 5.01 12.84
C GLN A 106 -5.17 5.90 11.80
N ALA A 107 -4.57 6.03 10.61
CA ALA A 107 -5.13 6.84 9.52
C ALA A 107 -6.54 6.39 9.11
N PHE A 108 -6.79 5.09 9.06
CA PHE A 108 -8.12 4.53 8.79
C PHE A 108 -9.13 4.91 9.87
N ARG A 109 -8.77 4.81 11.16
CA ARG A 109 -9.69 5.17 12.25
C ARG A 109 -10.03 6.65 12.28
N ASP A 110 -9.08 7.50 11.87
CA ASP A 110 -9.23 8.96 11.84
C ASP A 110 -9.95 9.46 10.59
N ASP A 111 -10.16 8.59 9.59
CA ASP A 111 -10.82 8.95 8.33
C ASP A 111 -12.30 9.29 8.58
N PRO A 112 -12.75 10.52 8.26
CA PRO A 112 -14.14 10.92 8.41
C PRO A 112 -15.12 10.06 7.61
N GLU A 113 -14.68 9.54 6.45
CA GLU A 113 -15.48 8.62 5.62
C GLU A 113 -15.73 7.31 6.37
N TRP A 114 -14.69 6.73 6.98
CA TRP A 114 -14.83 5.55 7.81
C TRP A 114 -15.76 5.81 9.01
N GLN A 115 -15.58 6.91 9.71
CA GLN A 115 -16.41 7.26 10.86
C GLN A 115 -17.88 7.37 10.47
N SER A 116 -18.20 8.04 9.36
CA SER A 116 -19.56 8.12 8.83
C SER A 116 -20.14 6.76 8.46
N VAL A 117 -19.37 5.91 7.78
CA VAL A 117 -19.78 4.54 7.41
C VAL A 117 -20.07 3.70 8.66
N ARG A 118 -19.15 3.73 9.64
CA ARG A 118 -19.35 3.03 10.91
C ARG A 118 -20.63 3.48 11.61
N ASP A 119 -20.78 4.77 11.80
CA ASP A 119 -21.91 5.33 12.56
C ASP A 119 -23.26 5.02 11.88
N LYS A 120 -23.31 5.11 10.56
CA LYS A 120 -24.51 4.73 9.81
C LYS A 120 -24.83 3.23 9.91
N SER A 121 -23.81 2.38 9.80
CA SER A 121 -23.99 0.93 9.87
C SER A 121 -24.35 0.44 11.28
N GLU A 122 -24.01 1.21 12.30
CA GLU A 122 -24.26 0.91 13.70
C GLU A 122 -25.43 1.70 14.32
N ALA A 123 -26.22 2.41 13.49
CA ALA A 123 -27.38 3.16 13.96
C ALA A 123 -28.42 2.31 14.72
N ASN A 124 -28.50 1.00 14.40
CA ASN A 124 -29.36 0.03 15.06
C ASN A 124 -28.58 -0.91 16.01
N GLY A 125 -27.50 -0.41 16.60
CA GLY A 125 -26.64 -1.13 17.52
C GLY A 125 -25.29 -1.57 16.91
N LYS A 126 -24.33 -1.84 17.77
CA LYS A 126 -22.99 -2.28 17.35
C LYS A 126 -23.05 -3.57 16.58
N LEU A 127 -22.19 -3.69 15.55
CA LEU A 127 -22.09 -4.90 14.74
C LEU A 127 -21.10 -5.90 15.35
N VAL A 128 -19.98 -5.41 15.90
CA VAL A 128 -18.86 -6.24 16.36
C VAL A 128 -18.77 -6.20 17.87
N GLU A 129 -18.79 -7.37 18.48
CA GLU A 129 -18.64 -7.56 19.91
C GLU A 129 -17.16 -7.62 20.31
N LYS A 130 -16.37 -8.39 19.56
CA LYS A 130 -14.94 -8.64 19.83
C LYS A 130 -14.14 -8.71 18.54
N VAL A 131 -12.89 -8.25 18.61
CA VAL A 131 -11.90 -8.41 17.54
C VAL A 131 -10.65 -9.06 18.11
N ASP A 132 -10.26 -10.18 17.53
CA ASP A 132 -8.94 -10.77 17.73
C ASP A 132 -8.04 -10.40 16.54
N SER A 133 -6.79 -10.00 16.82
CA SER A 133 -5.79 -9.65 15.82
C SER A 133 -4.47 -10.33 16.12
N THR A 134 -3.88 -10.98 15.11
CA THR A 134 -2.60 -11.68 15.22
C THR A 134 -1.75 -11.39 14.02
N PHE A 135 -0.53 -10.92 14.23
CA PHE A 135 0.44 -10.77 13.16
C PHE A 135 1.12 -12.11 12.84
N LEU A 136 1.23 -12.42 11.56
CA LEU A 136 1.78 -13.64 11.01
C LEU A 136 2.93 -13.34 10.08
N VAL A 137 3.91 -14.24 10.04
CA VAL A 137 5.00 -14.24 9.06
C VAL A 137 4.89 -15.54 8.28
N LEU A 138 5.02 -15.46 6.95
CA LEU A 138 5.02 -16.68 6.12
C LEU A 138 6.21 -17.57 6.49
N THR A 139 5.96 -18.86 6.51
CA THR A 139 7.03 -19.86 6.62
C THR A 139 7.77 -19.97 5.29
N ASP A 140 8.99 -20.52 5.31
CA ASP A 140 9.82 -20.74 4.13
C ASP A 140 9.20 -21.74 3.13
N PHE A 141 8.33 -22.62 3.59
CA PHE A 141 7.58 -23.59 2.78
C PHE A 141 6.18 -23.13 2.36
N SER A 142 5.77 -21.91 2.73
CA SER A 142 4.45 -21.40 2.35
C SER A 142 4.37 -21.09 0.85
N PRO A 143 3.29 -21.48 0.17
CA PRO A 143 3.01 -20.96 -1.17
C PRO A 143 2.91 -19.43 -1.16
N THR A 144 3.27 -18.82 -2.28
CA THR A 144 3.13 -17.36 -2.46
C THR A 144 1.65 -16.97 -2.41
N LEU A 145 1.30 -16.07 -1.50
CA LEU A 145 -0.03 -15.45 -1.49
C LEU A 145 -0.11 -14.41 -2.62
N ARG A 146 -1.13 -14.49 -3.45
CA ARG A 146 -1.36 -13.60 -4.59
C ARG A 146 -2.19 -12.39 -4.20
#